data_dbc31803dc08a4e0cdcab2187f1b09da
#
_entry.id   dbc31803dc08a4e0cdcab2187f1b09da
#
_cell.length_a   1.000
_cell.length_b   1.000
_cell.length_c   1.000
_cell.angle_alpha   90.00
_cell.angle_beta   90.00
_cell.angle_gamma   90.00
#
_symmetry.space_group_name_H-M   'P 1'
#
loop_
_entity.id
_entity.type
_entity.pdbx_description
1 polymer ?
#
loop_
_entity_poly.entity_id
_entity_poly.type
_entity_poly.pdbx_seq_one_letter_code
_entity_poly.pdbx_strand_id
1 'polypeptide(L)'
;TLTYETKAHWKVIVENYNECYHCGPIHPELCQIVPAFKEGGGNELDWDDGVPHRDGANTFTTSGTTKRAPFPGLTETEKSHHKGELFYPNLMLSLSMDHVAAFYLWPQSVGHTRIQCDFLFHPDELSKPDFDGSDAVEFWDVVNQQDWDICESVQRGMHNKVFEHGYYAPMEDYSL
;
A
#
# COMPACT_ATOMS: atom_id res chain seq x y z
N THR A 1 5.65 -1.81 -14.45
CA THR A 1 5.52 -3.04 -13.63
C THR A 1 6.77 -3.26 -12.81
N LEU A 2 6.61 -3.55 -11.52
CA LEU A 2 7.64 -4.10 -10.64
C LEU A 2 7.29 -5.56 -10.32
N THR A 3 8.30 -6.37 -10.01
CA THR A 3 8.09 -7.77 -9.63
C THR A 3 8.99 -8.12 -8.47
N TYR A 4 8.43 -8.81 -7.47
CA TYR A 4 9.14 -9.22 -6.26
C TYR A 4 8.95 -10.72 -6.01
N GLU A 5 9.95 -11.32 -5.39
CA GLU A 5 9.91 -12.70 -4.88
C GLU A 5 10.06 -12.64 -3.36
N THR A 6 9.00 -12.97 -2.64
CA THR A 6 8.92 -12.82 -1.18
C THR A 6 8.81 -14.18 -0.52
N LYS A 7 9.67 -14.45 0.47
CA LYS A 7 9.67 -15.70 1.24
C LYS A 7 8.63 -15.66 2.36
N ALA A 8 7.38 -15.39 1.98
CA ALA A 8 6.23 -15.36 2.86
C ALA A 8 5.02 -16.02 2.20
N HIS A 9 4.13 -16.56 3.03
CA HIS A 9 2.83 -17.04 2.60
C HIS A 9 1.98 -15.87 2.14
N TRP A 10 1.22 -16.02 1.07
CA TRP A 10 0.40 -14.93 0.50
C TRP A 10 -0.59 -14.30 1.49
N LYS A 11 -1.10 -15.06 2.46
CA LYS A 11 -1.99 -14.53 3.51
C LYS A 11 -1.28 -13.56 4.45
N VAL A 12 0.00 -13.80 4.76
CA VAL A 12 0.80 -12.85 5.55
C VAL A 12 0.89 -11.50 4.84
N ILE A 13 1.03 -11.52 3.51
CA ILE A 13 1.08 -10.32 2.68
C ILE A 13 -0.29 -9.61 2.66
N VAL A 14 -1.37 -10.37 2.53
CA VAL A 14 -2.73 -9.82 2.59
C VAL A 14 -3.04 -9.21 3.96
N GLU A 15 -2.67 -9.88 5.05
CA GLU A 15 -2.84 -9.36 6.41
C GLU A 15 -2.04 -8.06 6.60
N ASN A 16 -0.78 -8.03 6.16
CA ASN A 16 0.06 -6.82 6.20
C ASN A 16 -0.58 -5.66 5.41
N TYR A 17 -1.16 -5.92 4.25
CA TYR A 17 -1.81 -4.88 3.45
C TYR A 17 -3.11 -4.37 4.10
N ASN A 18 -3.83 -5.21 4.81
CA ASN A 18 -5.16 -4.91 5.36
C ASN A 18 -5.11 -4.14 6.70
N GLU A 19 -3.93 -3.94 7.27
CA GLU A 19 -3.74 -3.17 8.50
C GLU A 19 -2.61 -2.15 8.34
N CYS A 20 -2.60 -1.09 9.15
CA CYS A 20 -1.55 -0.08 9.16
C CYS A 20 -0.90 0.08 10.54
N TYR A 21 -1.03 -0.91 11.42
CA TYR A 21 -0.37 -0.92 12.73
C TYR A 21 1.16 -0.93 12.61
N HIS A 22 1.67 -1.60 11.57
CA HIS A 22 3.09 -1.62 11.24
C HIS A 22 3.60 -0.35 10.54
N CYS A 23 2.70 0.48 9.94
CA CYS A 23 3.11 1.59 9.08
C CYS A 23 3.99 2.60 9.80
N GLY A 24 3.69 2.94 11.07
CA GLY A 24 4.48 3.88 11.84
C GLY A 24 5.96 3.53 11.97
N PRO A 25 6.31 2.31 12.43
CA PRO A 25 7.70 1.88 12.57
C PRO A 25 8.39 1.47 11.26
N ILE A 26 7.66 1.09 10.22
CA ILE A 26 8.23 0.48 9.01
C ILE A 26 8.33 1.46 7.84
N HIS A 27 7.35 2.37 7.68
CA HIS A 27 7.22 3.22 6.49
C HIS A 27 7.37 4.72 6.79
N PRO A 28 8.58 5.23 7.03
CA PRO A 28 8.78 6.64 7.28
C PRO A 28 8.35 7.52 6.09
N GLU A 29 8.51 7.04 4.84
CA GLU A 29 8.10 7.75 3.62
C GLU A 29 6.58 7.84 3.51
N LEU A 30 5.86 6.76 3.79
CA LEU A 30 4.41 6.73 3.80
C LEU A 30 3.85 7.66 4.88
N CYS A 31 4.42 7.62 6.09
CA CYS A 31 4.03 8.47 7.20
C CYS A 31 4.32 9.96 6.99
N GLN A 32 5.24 10.32 6.08
CA GLN A 32 5.44 11.71 5.67
C GLN A 32 4.27 12.25 4.85
N ILE A 33 3.57 11.39 4.12
CA ILE A 33 2.41 11.77 3.30
C ILE A 33 1.12 11.63 4.11
N VAL A 34 1.00 10.58 4.91
CA VAL A 34 -0.14 10.31 5.78
C VAL A 34 0.32 10.22 7.25
N PRO A 35 0.43 11.34 7.97
CA PRO A 35 0.90 11.38 9.36
C PRO A 35 0.06 10.53 10.33
N ALA A 36 -1.24 10.36 10.04
CA ALA A 36 -2.14 9.56 10.86
C ALA A 36 -1.69 8.10 11.03
N PHE A 37 -0.96 7.54 10.08
CA PHE A 37 -0.39 6.21 10.20
C PHE A 37 0.69 6.09 11.28
N LYS A 38 1.38 7.19 11.60
CA LYS A 38 2.39 7.22 12.65
C LYS A 38 1.77 7.21 14.06
N GLU A 39 0.58 7.77 14.20
CA GLU A 39 -0.08 8.04 15.49
C GLU A 39 -1.28 7.10 15.68
N GLY A 40 -1.04 5.81 15.86
CA GLY A 40 -2.11 4.85 16.18
C GLY A 40 -2.55 3.96 15.02
N GLY A 41 -1.75 3.84 13.96
CA GLY A 41 -2.03 2.90 12.86
C GLY A 41 -3.31 3.20 12.09
N GLY A 42 -3.81 4.45 12.19
CA GLY A 42 -5.03 4.84 11.48
C GLY A 42 -6.35 4.42 12.13
N ASN A 43 -6.35 4.07 13.42
CA ASN A 43 -7.54 3.61 14.14
C ASN A 43 -8.69 4.63 14.26
N GLU A 44 -8.40 5.92 14.06
CA GLU A 44 -9.40 7.00 14.11
C GLU A 44 -9.83 7.46 12.69
N LEU A 45 -9.34 6.80 11.64
CA LEU A 45 -9.67 7.16 10.27
C LEU A 45 -11.01 6.56 9.83
N ASP A 46 -11.73 7.31 9.00
CA ASP A 46 -12.83 6.78 8.23
C ASP A 46 -12.28 6.10 6.96
N TRP A 47 -12.15 4.78 7.02
CA TRP A 47 -11.57 4.00 5.93
C TRP A 47 -12.48 3.96 4.69
N ASP A 48 -13.79 4.23 4.84
CA ASP A 48 -14.71 4.30 3.71
C ASP A 48 -14.47 5.55 2.86
N ASP A 49 -14.10 6.67 3.49
CA ASP A 49 -13.70 7.90 2.79
C ASP A 49 -12.23 7.89 2.33
N GLY A 50 -11.44 6.91 2.80
CA GLY A 50 -10.00 6.82 2.59
C GLY A 50 -9.20 7.65 3.59
N VAL A 51 -7.89 7.64 3.45
CA VAL A 51 -6.96 8.29 4.40
C VAL A 51 -6.49 9.64 3.89
N PRO A 52 -6.63 10.72 4.67
CA PRO A 52 -6.25 12.05 4.25
C PRO A 52 -4.73 12.22 4.17
N HIS A 53 -4.26 12.83 3.09
CA HIS A 53 -2.89 13.29 3.00
C HIS A 53 -2.65 14.52 3.87
N ARG A 54 -1.38 14.74 4.27
CA ARG A 54 -1.00 16.02 4.92
C ARG A 54 -1.26 17.21 4.01
N ASP A 55 -1.32 18.40 4.60
CA ASP A 55 -1.39 19.65 3.84
C ASP A 55 -0.28 19.75 2.78
N GLY A 56 -0.67 20.08 1.55
CA GLY A 56 0.22 20.21 0.41
C GLY A 56 0.63 18.89 -0.26
N ALA A 57 0.17 17.73 0.23
CA ALA A 57 0.27 16.46 -0.49
C ALA A 57 -1.08 16.07 -1.11
N ASN A 58 -1.05 15.34 -2.22
CA ASN A 58 -2.24 14.91 -2.93
C ASN A 58 -2.13 13.51 -3.57
N THR A 59 -0.97 12.86 -3.45
CA THR A 59 -0.74 11.54 -4.05
C THR A 59 0.45 10.84 -3.42
N PHE A 60 0.58 9.53 -3.64
CA PHE A 60 1.73 8.74 -3.22
C PHE A 60 2.86 8.78 -4.25
N THR A 61 3.72 9.76 -4.09
CA THR A 61 4.98 9.94 -4.82
C THR A 61 6.08 10.35 -3.85
N THR A 62 7.31 10.37 -4.28
CA THR A 62 8.46 10.75 -3.44
C THR A 62 8.32 12.16 -2.81
N SER A 63 7.62 13.08 -3.48
CA SER A 63 7.35 14.44 -2.98
C SER A 63 5.99 14.59 -2.27
N GLY A 64 5.09 13.63 -2.46
CA GLY A 64 3.67 13.73 -2.07
C GLY A 64 2.83 14.56 -3.04
N THR A 65 3.40 14.99 -4.18
CA THR A 65 2.72 15.83 -5.17
C THR A 65 2.97 15.34 -6.59
N THR A 66 2.13 15.75 -7.54
CA THR A 66 2.28 15.41 -8.94
C THR A 66 1.85 16.55 -9.86
N LYS A 67 2.32 16.53 -11.11
CA LYS A 67 1.84 17.39 -12.20
C LYS A 67 0.81 16.68 -13.08
N ARG A 68 0.60 15.38 -12.89
CA ARG A 68 -0.40 14.61 -13.63
C ARG A 68 -1.79 15.06 -13.20
N ALA A 69 -2.71 15.06 -14.15
CA ALA A 69 -4.11 15.38 -13.88
C ALA A 69 -4.76 14.25 -13.03
N PRO A 70 -5.69 14.60 -12.15
CA PRO A 70 -6.49 13.60 -11.45
C PRO A 70 -7.36 12.81 -12.43
N PHE A 71 -7.71 11.58 -12.07
CA PHE A 71 -8.69 10.80 -12.80
C PHE A 71 -10.01 11.58 -12.92
N PRO A 72 -10.69 11.52 -14.07
CA PRO A 72 -11.97 12.21 -14.26
C PRO A 72 -13.04 11.71 -13.30
N GLY A 73 -13.84 12.63 -12.78
CA GLY A 73 -15.01 12.30 -11.95
C GLY A 73 -14.73 12.16 -10.46
N LEU A 74 -13.47 12.28 -10.02
CA LEU A 74 -13.14 12.27 -8.59
C LEU A 74 -13.72 13.50 -7.89
N THR A 75 -14.27 13.28 -6.69
CA THR A 75 -14.66 14.33 -5.74
C THR A 75 -13.43 15.03 -5.15
N GLU A 76 -13.62 16.15 -4.46
CA GLU A 76 -12.51 16.84 -3.79
C GLU A 76 -11.90 16.01 -2.65
N THR A 77 -12.71 15.20 -1.97
CA THR A 77 -12.24 14.23 -0.96
C THR A 77 -11.32 13.20 -1.61
N GLU A 78 -11.77 12.54 -2.66
CA GLU A 78 -10.97 11.51 -3.35
C GLU A 78 -9.67 12.06 -3.95
N LYS A 79 -9.61 13.34 -4.32
CA LYS A 79 -8.37 13.98 -4.80
C LYS A 79 -7.36 14.25 -3.68
N SER A 80 -7.78 14.28 -2.44
CA SER A 80 -6.94 14.58 -1.27
C SER A 80 -6.73 13.37 -0.35
N HIS A 81 -7.35 12.24 -0.66
CA HIS A 81 -7.30 11.02 0.13
C HIS A 81 -6.71 9.88 -0.69
N HIS A 82 -6.13 8.94 0.01
CA HIS A 82 -5.71 7.66 -0.55
C HIS A 82 -6.67 6.57 -0.08
N LYS A 83 -6.97 5.60 -0.94
CA LYS A 83 -7.80 4.46 -0.59
C LYS A 83 -7.12 3.16 -0.96
N GLY A 84 -7.07 2.23 0.00
CA GLY A 84 -6.68 0.85 -0.22
C GLY A 84 -7.90 -0.03 -0.41
N GLU A 85 -7.86 -0.95 -1.37
CA GLU A 85 -8.92 -1.92 -1.61
C GLU A 85 -8.35 -3.32 -1.74
N LEU A 86 -8.94 -4.27 -1.03
CA LEU A 86 -8.57 -5.68 -1.10
C LEU A 86 -9.67 -6.47 -1.81
N PHE A 87 -9.34 -7.00 -2.99
CA PHE A 87 -10.18 -7.95 -3.72
C PHE A 87 -9.67 -9.37 -3.47
N TYR A 88 -10.26 -10.00 -2.49
CA TYR A 88 -9.86 -11.33 -2.08
C TYR A 88 -10.00 -12.34 -3.23
N PRO A 89 -9.06 -13.26 -3.45
CA PRO A 89 -7.99 -13.61 -2.51
C PRO A 89 -6.64 -12.94 -2.79
N ASN A 90 -6.41 -12.29 -3.93
CA ASN A 90 -5.05 -12.02 -4.37
C ASN A 90 -4.84 -10.73 -5.17
N LEU A 91 -5.79 -9.79 -5.12
CA LEU A 91 -5.65 -8.48 -5.74
C LEU A 91 -5.80 -7.39 -4.68
N MET A 92 -4.78 -6.52 -4.58
CA MET A 92 -4.77 -5.36 -3.72
C MET A 92 -4.60 -4.11 -4.60
N LEU A 93 -5.36 -3.06 -4.34
CA LEU A 93 -5.32 -1.80 -5.10
C LEU A 93 -5.05 -0.62 -4.18
N SER A 94 -4.01 0.12 -4.46
CA SER A 94 -3.74 1.41 -3.84
C SER A 94 -4.15 2.52 -4.79
N LEU A 95 -5.21 3.24 -4.42
CA LEU A 95 -5.88 4.24 -5.25
C LEU A 95 -5.42 5.63 -4.86
N SER A 96 -4.72 6.30 -5.76
CA SER A 96 -4.35 7.71 -5.68
C SER A 96 -5.08 8.52 -6.74
N MET A 97 -5.11 9.84 -6.60
CA MET A 97 -5.88 10.69 -7.52
C MET A 97 -5.43 10.60 -8.98
N ASP A 98 -4.18 10.22 -9.23
CA ASP A 98 -3.51 10.27 -10.54
C ASP A 98 -2.99 8.92 -11.04
N HIS A 99 -2.93 7.93 -10.14
CA HIS A 99 -2.48 6.57 -10.48
C HIS A 99 -3.07 5.52 -9.55
N VAL A 100 -3.03 4.27 -10.01
CA VAL A 100 -3.36 3.10 -9.21
C VAL A 100 -2.14 2.19 -9.18
N ALA A 101 -1.71 1.75 -7.99
CA ALA A 101 -0.80 0.63 -7.85
C ALA A 101 -1.62 -0.64 -7.61
N ALA A 102 -1.54 -1.57 -8.56
CA ALA A 102 -2.28 -2.83 -8.54
C ALA A 102 -1.32 -3.98 -8.26
N PHE A 103 -1.54 -4.67 -7.13
CA PHE A 103 -0.70 -5.77 -6.67
C PHE A 103 -1.40 -7.09 -6.90
N TYR A 104 -0.79 -7.95 -7.70
CA TYR A 104 -1.24 -9.32 -7.95
C TYR A 104 -0.36 -10.29 -7.20
N LEU A 105 -0.95 -11.07 -6.30
CA LEU A 105 -0.24 -12.10 -5.54
C LEU A 105 -0.33 -13.44 -6.27
N TRP A 106 0.82 -14.02 -6.54
CA TRP A 106 0.96 -15.33 -7.20
C TRP A 106 1.65 -16.31 -6.26
N PRO A 107 0.89 -17.05 -5.41
CA PRO A 107 1.49 -18.06 -4.52
C PRO A 107 2.24 -19.11 -5.32
N GLN A 108 3.52 -19.30 -5.01
CA GLN A 108 4.37 -20.31 -5.64
C GLN A 108 4.47 -21.58 -4.80
N SER A 109 4.47 -21.39 -3.46
CA SER A 109 4.44 -22.44 -2.46
C SER A 109 3.90 -21.91 -1.14
N VAL A 110 3.82 -22.76 -0.11
CA VAL A 110 3.34 -22.37 1.24
C VAL A 110 4.15 -21.21 1.85
N GLY A 111 5.42 -21.10 1.54
CA GLY A 111 6.29 -20.05 2.10
C GLY A 111 6.91 -19.14 1.03
N HIS A 112 6.30 -19.04 -0.14
CA HIS A 112 6.84 -18.24 -1.22
C HIS A 112 5.74 -17.67 -2.11
N THR A 113 5.74 -16.36 -2.29
CA THR A 113 4.79 -15.63 -3.12
C THR A 113 5.55 -14.70 -4.08
N ARG A 114 5.21 -14.78 -5.35
CA ARG A 114 5.61 -13.77 -6.33
C ARG A 114 4.56 -12.66 -6.33
N ILE A 115 5.02 -11.42 -6.33
CA ILE A 115 4.17 -10.24 -6.35
C ILE A 115 4.47 -9.44 -7.61
N GLN A 116 3.42 -9.11 -8.35
CA GLN A 116 3.51 -8.19 -9.48
C GLN A 116 2.78 -6.92 -9.11
N CYS A 117 3.44 -5.77 -9.21
CA CYS A 117 2.86 -4.45 -9.01
C CYS A 117 2.81 -3.71 -10.35
N ASP A 118 1.62 -3.46 -10.86
CA ASP A 118 1.38 -2.68 -12.06
C ASP A 118 0.92 -1.26 -11.70
N PHE A 119 1.47 -0.27 -12.39
CA PHE A 119 1.07 1.13 -12.24
C PHE A 119 0.16 1.51 -13.38
N LEU A 120 -1.07 1.92 -13.05
CA LEU A 120 -2.10 2.31 -14.00
C LEU A 120 -2.27 3.83 -13.96
N PHE A 121 -2.20 4.46 -15.11
CA PHE A 121 -2.41 5.90 -15.29
C PHE A 121 -3.52 6.13 -16.30
N HIS A 122 -4.13 7.32 -16.26
CA HIS A 122 -5.15 7.66 -17.26
C HIS A 122 -4.55 7.67 -18.68
N PRO A 123 -5.24 7.13 -19.69
CA PRO A 123 -4.73 7.08 -21.08
C PRO A 123 -4.30 8.44 -21.64
N ASP A 124 -5.00 9.52 -21.27
CA ASP A 124 -4.65 10.87 -21.71
C ASP A 124 -3.32 11.34 -21.11
N GLU A 125 -2.97 10.90 -19.88
CA GLU A 125 -1.68 11.18 -19.28
C GLU A 125 -0.58 10.38 -20.00
N LEU A 126 -0.80 9.08 -20.23
CA LEU A 126 0.14 8.22 -20.95
C LEU A 126 0.46 8.71 -22.37
N SER A 127 -0.47 9.42 -23.02
CA SER A 127 -0.29 9.93 -24.38
C SER A 127 0.55 11.21 -24.47
N LYS A 128 0.86 11.86 -23.35
CA LYS A 128 1.66 13.08 -23.31
C LYS A 128 3.13 12.79 -23.63
N PRO A 129 3.78 13.63 -24.46
CA PRO A 129 5.20 13.42 -24.85
C PRO A 129 6.17 13.49 -23.65
N ASP A 130 5.80 14.20 -22.61
CA ASP A 130 6.55 14.42 -21.38
C ASP A 130 6.01 13.62 -20.19
N PHE A 131 5.23 12.56 -20.46
CA PHE A 131 4.72 11.68 -19.40
C PHE A 131 5.89 11.06 -18.63
N ASP A 132 5.82 11.20 -17.32
CA ASP A 132 6.72 10.55 -16.38
C ASP A 132 5.92 10.05 -15.16
N GLY A 133 6.06 8.76 -14.87
CA GLY A 133 5.44 8.09 -13.72
C GLY A 133 6.49 7.56 -12.75
N SER A 134 7.77 7.90 -12.94
CA SER A 134 8.88 7.36 -12.15
C SER A 134 8.76 7.70 -10.66
N ASP A 135 8.27 8.89 -10.33
CA ASP A 135 8.07 9.37 -8.97
C ASP A 135 7.12 8.49 -8.13
N ALA A 136 6.05 7.99 -8.76
CA ALA A 136 5.14 7.03 -8.13
C ALA A 136 5.78 5.64 -8.03
N VAL A 137 6.46 5.19 -9.09
CA VAL A 137 7.13 3.89 -9.12
C VAL A 137 8.23 3.81 -8.06
N GLU A 138 9.06 4.84 -7.95
CA GLU A 138 10.15 4.91 -6.96
C GLU A 138 9.61 4.93 -5.53
N PHE A 139 8.56 5.69 -5.27
CA PHE A 139 7.91 5.73 -3.96
C PHE A 139 7.41 4.34 -3.55
N TRP A 140 6.63 3.70 -4.43
CA TRP A 140 6.08 2.39 -4.15
C TRP A 140 7.13 1.29 -4.09
N ASP A 141 8.24 1.38 -4.85
CA ASP A 141 9.32 0.42 -4.75
C ASP A 141 9.97 0.43 -3.37
N VAL A 142 10.16 1.61 -2.78
CA VAL A 142 10.68 1.75 -1.40
C VAL A 142 9.71 1.14 -0.39
N VAL A 143 8.43 1.53 -0.43
CA VAL A 143 7.41 1.04 0.52
C VAL A 143 7.24 -0.48 0.38
N ASN A 144 7.15 -0.97 -0.84
CA ASN A 144 7.00 -2.40 -1.13
C ASN A 144 8.16 -3.24 -0.58
N GLN A 145 9.40 -2.80 -0.74
CA GLN A 145 10.56 -3.52 -0.21
C GLN A 145 10.52 -3.59 1.32
N GLN A 146 10.11 -2.52 1.99
CA GLN A 146 9.91 -2.50 3.44
C GLN A 146 8.84 -3.51 3.87
N ASP A 147 7.71 -3.59 3.14
CA ASP A 147 6.64 -4.55 3.39
C ASP A 147 7.12 -6.00 3.21
N TRP A 148 7.82 -6.28 2.12
CA TRP A 148 8.28 -7.65 1.87
C TRP A 148 9.30 -8.11 2.91
N ASP A 149 10.17 -7.23 3.35
CA ASP A 149 11.15 -7.53 4.41
C ASP A 149 10.47 -7.85 5.74
N ILE A 150 9.45 -7.09 6.14
CA ILE A 150 8.72 -7.38 7.39
C ILE A 150 7.85 -8.63 7.26
N CYS A 151 7.19 -8.86 6.11
CA CYS A 151 6.44 -10.09 5.85
C CYS A 151 7.32 -11.33 5.95
N GLU A 152 8.53 -11.31 5.40
CA GLU A 152 9.49 -12.41 5.55
C GLU A 152 9.92 -12.62 7.00
N SER A 153 10.04 -11.52 7.75
CA SER A 153 10.37 -11.59 9.18
C SER A 153 9.24 -12.24 10.00
N VAL A 154 8.00 -11.83 9.74
CA VAL A 154 6.80 -12.44 10.34
C VAL A 154 6.72 -13.92 9.99
N GLN A 155 6.90 -14.28 8.72
CA GLN A 155 6.90 -15.69 8.29
C GLN A 155 7.95 -16.53 9.03
N ARG A 156 9.15 -15.99 9.24
CA ARG A 156 10.17 -16.68 10.06
C ARG A 156 9.72 -16.85 11.51
N GLY A 157 9.09 -15.84 12.10
CA GLY A 157 8.52 -15.89 13.45
C GLY A 157 7.45 -16.97 13.61
N MET A 158 6.58 -17.12 12.62
CA MET A 158 5.52 -18.14 12.61
C MET A 158 6.03 -19.57 12.58
N HIS A 159 7.26 -19.82 12.15
CA HIS A 159 7.90 -21.14 12.22
C HIS A 159 8.47 -21.46 13.60
N ASN A 160 8.40 -20.56 14.57
CA ASN A 160 8.85 -20.81 15.92
C ASN A 160 7.94 -21.84 16.60
N LYS A 161 8.56 -22.76 17.39
CA LYS A 161 7.85 -23.85 18.09
C LYS A 161 6.82 -23.38 19.12
N VAL A 162 6.94 -22.13 19.59
CA VAL A 162 6.00 -21.55 20.56
C VAL A 162 4.94 -20.68 19.92
N PHE A 163 4.98 -20.50 18.59
CA PHE A 163 3.94 -19.77 17.88
C PHE A 163 2.68 -20.64 17.75
N GLU A 164 1.56 -20.15 18.22
CA GLU A 164 0.27 -20.83 18.11
C GLU A 164 -0.66 -20.07 17.15
N HIS A 165 -0.78 -18.77 17.30
CA HIS A 165 -1.60 -17.88 16.47
C HIS A 165 -1.18 -16.42 16.64
N GLY A 166 -1.59 -15.56 15.72
CA GLY A 166 -1.47 -14.11 15.83
C GLY A 166 -2.62 -13.50 16.65
N TYR A 167 -2.44 -12.26 17.04
CA TYR A 167 -3.46 -11.45 17.71
C TYR A 167 -3.55 -10.11 17.01
N TYR A 168 -4.75 -9.61 16.81
CA TYR A 168 -4.96 -8.22 16.42
C TYR A 168 -4.87 -7.31 17.64
N ALA A 169 -4.24 -6.16 17.48
CA ALA A 169 -4.31 -5.11 18.49
C ALA A 169 -5.72 -4.49 18.48
N PRO A 170 -6.21 -3.93 19.60
CA PRO A 170 -7.53 -3.31 19.62
C PRO A 170 -7.74 -2.19 18.59
N MET A 171 -6.65 -1.55 18.15
CA MET A 171 -6.68 -0.52 17.13
C MET A 171 -6.78 -1.06 15.69
N GLU A 172 -6.77 -2.36 15.51
CA GLU A 172 -6.90 -3.03 14.21
C GLU A 172 -8.32 -3.58 13.98
N ASP A 173 -9.31 -3.20 14.80
CA ASP A 173 -10.69 -3.68 14.71
C ASP A 173 -11.31 -3.43 13.31
N TYR A 174 -10.84 -2.39 12.61
CA TYR A 174 -11.27 -2.10 11.25
C TYR A 174 -10.79 -3.13 10.20
N SER A 175 -9.81 -3.97 10.55
CA SER A 175 -9.26 -5.02 9.68
C SER A 175 -10.00 -6.35 9.78
N LEU A 176 -10.96 -6.48 10.71
CA LEU A 176 -11.74 -7.67 10.98
C LEU A 176 -13.05 -7.63 10.20
#